data_1aabbc2b02a55b13f9b5fcb011e751d1
#
_entry.id   1aabbc2b02a55b13f9b5fcb011e751d1
#
_cell.length_a   1.000
_cell.length_b   1.000
_cell.length_c   1.000
_cell.angle_alpha   90.00
_cell.angle_beta   90.00
_cell.angle_gamma   90.00
#
_symmetry.space_group_name_H-M   'P 1'
#
loop_
_entity.id
_entity.type
_entity.pdbx_description
1 polymer ?
#
loop_
_entity_poly.entity_id
_entity_poly.type
_entity_poly.pdbx_seq_one_letter_code
_entity_poly.pdbx_strand_id
1 'polypeptide(L)'
;MADAPIVPTELQSSGKVLRGEVHDPLARVANRGISGNAGLFSTSEDLAVMASVLMNGGKISLPKEGFIATLGSKEPVRIFSQQSVDCFFRIPEGYEEHGRALGWDFDGTNGDLLSPNRVASHTGYTGTSIAIDLDLGVTIILLTNRVHPKDRGGVARTRNGVSNIVAAALE
;
A
#
# COMPACT_ATOMS: atom_id res chain seq x y z
N MET A 1 -12.40 1.72 -15.22
CA MET A 1 -12.73 1.63 -13.77
C MET A 1 -14.15 2.10 -13.41
N ALA A 2 -15.06 2.26 -14.35
CA ALA A 2 -16.39 2.86 -14.09
C ALA A 2 -17.32 2.01 -13.23
N ASP A 3 -17.09 0.73 -13.03
CA ASP A 3 -18.02 -0.20 -12.38
C ASP A 3 -17.46 -1.01 -11.20
N ALA A 4 -16.27 -0.72 -10.72
CA ALA A 4 -15.76 -1.40 -9.53
C ALA A 4 -16.51 -0.90 -8.28
N PRO A 5 -17.10 -1.79 -7.45
CA PRO A 5 -17.83 -1.39 -6.27
C PRO A 5 -16.88 -0.77 -5.24
N ILE A 6 -16.99 0.55 -5.04
CA ILE A 6 -16.23 1.25 -4.01
C ILE A 6 -16.85 0.95 -2.65
N VAL A 7 -16.08 0.43 -1.71
CA VAL A 7 -16.55 0.16 -0.34
C VAL A 7 -16.76 1.47 0.43
N PRO A 8 -17.78 1.55 1.31
CA PRO A 8 -17.98 2.72 2.15
C PRO A 8 -16.89 2.81 3.21
N THR A 9 -16.48 4.04 3.56
CA THR A 9 -15.44 4.27 4.57
C THR A 9 -15.98 4.76 5.91
N GLU A 10 -17.08 5.51 5.94
CA GLU A 10 -17.62 6.08 7.17
C GLU A 10 -19.12 6.33 7.06
N LEU A 11 -19.86 6.11 8.15
CA LEU A 11 -21.19 6.64 8.35
C LEU A 11 -21.09 7.91 9.19
N GLN A 12 -21.29 9.06 8.56
CA GLN A 12 -21.21 10.37 9.22
C GLN A 12 -22.41 10.61 10.15
N SER A 13 -22.26 11.52 11.09
CA SER A 13 -23.35 11.93 12.03
C SER A 13 -24.59 12.48 11.33
N SER A 14 -24.44 13.01 10.11
CA SER A 14 -25.53 13.43 9.25
C SER A 14 -26.35 12.29 8.64
N GLY A 15 -25.92 11.03 8.82
CA GLY A 15 -26.50 9.86 8.14
C GLY A 15 -25.93 9.61 6.73
N LYS A 16 -25.05 10.50 6.22
CA LYS A 16 -24.37 10.29 4.95
C LYS A 16 -23.32 9.21 5.06
N VAL A 17 -23.31 8.26 4.13
CA VAL A 17 -22.24 7.27 3.99
C VAL A 17 -21.20 7.81 3.01
N LEU A 18 -19.94 7.92 3.44
CA LEU A 18 -18.83 8.26 2.55
C LEU A 18 -18.49 7.05 1.66
N ARG A 19 -18.59 7.25 0.35
CA ARG A 19 -18.26 6.24 -0.67
C ARG A 19 -17.67 6.94 -1.89
N GLY A 20 -16.42 6.59 -2.27
CA GLY A 20 -15.71 7.28 -3.34
C GLY A 20 -15.30 8.71 -2.99
N GLU A 21 -15.47 9.11 -1.74
CA GLU A 21 -15.01 10.36 -1.19
C GLU A 21 -13.88 10.09 -0.17
N VAL A 22 -12.88 10.96 -0.15
CA VAL A 22 -11.74 10.82 0.77
C VAL A 22 -12.22 10.83 2.22
N HIS A 23 -11.80 9.82 2.99
CA HIS A 23 -12.18 9.72 4.40
C HIS A 23 -11.55 10.83 5.24
N ASP A 24 -10.26 11.12 5.05
CA ASP A 24 -9.55 12.18 5.78
C ASP A 24 -10.22 13.54 5.60
N PRO A 25 -10.68 14.21 6.66
CA PRO A 25 -11.42 15.46 6.54
C PRO A 25 -10.56 16.62 6.05
N LEU A 26 -9.25 16.64 6.36
CA LEU A 26 -8.34 17.67 5.86
C LEU A 26 -8.17 17.54 4.35
N ALA A 27 -7.92 16.33 3.88
CA ALA A 27 -7.82 16.06 2.45
C ALA A 27 -9.14 16.32 1.72
N ARG A 28 -10.27 15.85 2.29
CA ARG A 28 -11.59 15.99 1.67
C ARG A 28 -12.08 17.44 1.59
N VAL A 29 -11.99 18.18 2.70
CA VAL A 29 -12.60 19.52 2.82
C VAL A 29 -11.60 20.61 2.48
N ALA A 30 -10.48 20.69 3.20
CA ALA A 30 -9.51 21.78 3.02
C ALA A 30 -8.79 21.67 1.67
N ASN A 31 -8.41 20.45 1.25
CA ASN A 31 -7.69 20.19 0.00
C ASN A 31 -8.60 19.75 -1.15
N ARG A 32 -9.92 19.89 -1.01
CA ARG A 32 -10.93 19.61 -2.06
C ARG A 32 -10.83 18.20 -2.64
N GLY A 33 -10.44 17.22 -1.82
CA GLY A 33 -10.34 15.80 -2.20
C GLY A 33 -9.02 15.41 -2.87
N ILE A 34 -8.08 16.33 -3.08
CA ILE A 34 -6.78 16.07 -3.70
C ILE A 34 -5.67 16.41 -2.71
N SER A 35 -4.97 15.40 -2.22
CA SER A 35 -3.92 15.59 -1.22
C SER A 35 -2.89 14.46 -1.28
N GLY A 36 -1.63 14.78 -0.99
CA GLY A 36 -0.55 13.80 -1.01
C GLY A 36 -0.57 12.81 0.17
N ASN A 37 -1.32 13.12 1.24
CA ASN A 37 -1.35 12.29 2.45
C ASN A 37 -2.48 11.26 2.47
N ALA A 38 -3.54 11.46 1.69
CA ALA A 38 -4.71 10.58 1.67
C ALA A 38 -5.56 10.80 0.42
N GLY A 39 -6.40 9.80 0.07
CA GLY A 39 -7.41 9.95 -0.98
C GLY A 39 -7.20 9.09 -2.21
N LEU A 40 -6.25 8.18 -2.20
CA LEU A 40 -6.14 7.17 -3.25
C LEU A 40 -7.15 6.04 -3.01
N PHE A 41 -7.81 5.65 -4.10
CA PHE A 41 -8.64 4.45 -4.20
C PHE A 41 -7.97 3.49 -5.17
N SER A 42 -7.88 2.22 -4.80
CA SER A 42 -7.21 1.19 -5.61
C SER A 42 -7.78 -0.19 -5.31
N THR A 43 -7.31 -1.18 -6.04
CA THR A 43 -7.57 -2.61 -5.81
C THR A 43 -6.30 -3.29 -5.31
N SER A 44 -6.41 -4.52 -4.77
CA SER A 44 -5.25 -5.33 -4.39
C SER A 44 -4.38 -5.66 -5.60
N GLU A 45 -4.99 -5.88 -6.76
CA GLU A 45 -4.31 -6.20 -8.00
C GLU A 45 -3.46 -5.02 -8.50
N ASP A 46 -4.01 -3.81 -8.54
CA ASP A 46 -3.27 -2.61 -8.94
C ASP A 46 -2.11 -2.32 -7.99
N LEU A 47 -2.34 -2.49 -6.68
CA LEU A 47 -1.29 -2.33 -5.66
C LEU A 47 -0.21 -3.40 -5.78
N ALA A 48 -0.55 -4.64 -6.13
CA ALA A 48 0.41 -5.71 -6.37
C ALA A 48 1.29 -5.40 -7.58
N VAL A 49 0.72 -4.82 -8.65
CA VAL A 49 1.49 -4.34 -9.81
C VAL A 49 2.49 -3.27 -9.38
N MET A 50 2.06 -2.26 -8.61
CA MET A 50 2.95 -1.21 -8.11
C MET A 50 4.07 -1.77 -7.23
N ALA A 51 3.73 -2.66 -6.30
CA ALA A 51 4.72 -3.30 -5.43
C ALA A 51 5.72 -4.12 -6.24
N SER A 52 5.26 -4.87 -7.25
CA SER A 52 6.13 -5.62 -8.17
C SER A 52 7.11 -4.71 -8.91
N VAL A 53 6.67 -3.54 -9.38
CA VAL A 53 7.56 -2.54 -9.99
C VAL A 53 8.67 -2.12 -9.03
N LEU A 54 8.33 -1.83 -7.78
CA LEU A 54 9.30 -1.42 -6.76
C LEU A 54 10.28 -2.55 -6.44
N MET A 55 9.79 -3.78 -6.24
CA MET A 55 10.63 -4.94 -5.95
C MET A 55 11.56 -5.33 -7.11
N ASN A 56 11.16 -5.01 -8.35
CA ASN A 56 11.96 -5.27 -9.55
C ASN A 56 12.82 -4.06 -9.98
N GLY A 57 13.22 -3.21 -9.03
CA GLY A 57 14.09 -2.07 -9.30
C GLY A 57 13.51 -1.05 -10.27
N GLY A 58 12.20 -0.84 -10.22
CA GLY A 58 11.48 0.12 -11.04
C GLY A 58 11.07 -0.38 -12.42
N LYS A 59 11.08 -1.70 -12.64
CA LYS A 59 10.71 -2.31 -13.92
C LYS A 59 9.44 -3.13 -13.81
N ILE A 60 8.67 -3.20 -14.89
CA ILE A 60 7.53 -4.09 -15.03
C ILE A 60 7.67 -4.91 -16.32
N SER A 61 7.42 -6.20 -16.21
CA SER A 61 7.23 -7.06 -17.39
C SER A 61 5.78 -6.99 -17.81
N LEU A 62 5.54 -6.55 -19.03
CA LEU A 62 4.18 -6.50 -19.56
C LEU A 62 3.69 -7.91 -19.89
N PRO A 63 2.39 -8.20 -19.73
CA PRO A 63 1.82 -9.48 -20.13
C PRO A 63 2.03 -9.72 -21.64
N LYS A 64 2.25 -10.97 -22.00
CA LYS A 64 2.46 -11.37 -23.40
C LYS A 64 1.18 -11.32 -24.24
N GLU A 65 0.03 -11.24 -23.59
CA GLU A 65 -1.30 -11.25 -24.23
C GLU A 65 -2.17 -10.11 -23.66
N GLY A 66 -3.18 -9.71 -24.41
CA GLY A 66 -4.12 -8.66 -24.05
C GLY A 66 -3.76 -7.28 -24.59
N PHE A 67 -4.59 -6.27 -24.25
CA PHE A 67 -4.47 -4.90 -24.78
C PHE A 67 -3.10 -4.28 -24.49
N ILE A 68 -2.52 -4.54 -23.31
CA ILE A 68 -1.20 -4.01 -22.92
C ILE A 68 -0.07 -4.64 -23.73
N ALA A 69 -0.23 -5.89 -24.20
CA ALA A 69 0.73 -6.55 -25.08
C ALA A 69 0.88 -5.83 -26.44
N THR A 70 -0.14 -5.10 -26.86
CA THR A 70 -0.11 -4.31 -28.12
C THR A 70 0.81 -3.09 -28.04
N LEU A 71 1.24 -2.68 -26.82
CA LEU A 71 2.25 -1.62 -26.64
C LEU A 71 3.67 -2.06 -27.06
N GLY A 72 3.83 -3.32 -27.46
CA GLY A 72 4.93 -3.75 -28.33
C GLY A 72 6.29 -3.96 -27.69
N SER A 73 6.42 -3.86 -26.37
CA SER A 73 7.72 -4.08 -25.71
C SER A 73 7.89 -5.56 -25.35
N LYS A 74 8.91 -6.21 -25.95
CA LYS A 74 9.38 -7.54 -25.53
C LYS A 74 10.27 -7.46 -24.26
N GLU A 75 10.75 -6.28 -23.94
CA GLU A 75 11.62 -6.00 -22.81
C GLU A 75 10.81 -5.40 -21.65
N PRO A 76 11.24 -5.61 -20.40
CA PRO A 76 10.63 -4.95 -19.25
C PRO A 76 10.63 -3.42 -19.42
N VAL A 77 9.48 -2.79 -19.18
CA VAL A 77 9.36 -1.33 -19.21
C VAL A 77 9.86 -0.76 -17.89
N ARG A 78 10.72 0.24 -17.96
CA ARG A 78 11.20 0.96 -16.79
C ARG A 78 10.23 2.10 -16.44
N ILE A 79 9.67 2.04 -15.22
CA ILE A 79 8.79 3.07 -14.65
C ILE A 79 9.60 4.03 -13.76
N PHE A 80 10.48 3.49 -12.91
CA PHE A 80 11.38 4.26 -12.06
C PHE A 80 12.84 3.88 -12.33
N SER A 81 13.76 4.82 -12.11
CA SER A 81 15.18 4.47 -12.08
C SER A 81 15.50 3.60 -10.87
N GLN A 82 16.57 2.81 -10.93
CA GLN A 82 17.05 2.05 -9.77
C GLN A 82 17.34 3.00 -8.59
N GLN A 83 18.00 4.13 -8.85
CA GLN A 83 18.30 5.12 -7.83
C GLN A 83 17.04 5.66 -7.13
N SER A 84 15.95 5.87 -7.89
CA SER A 84 14.67 6.30 -7.30
C SER A 84 14.11 5.25 -6.36
N VAL A 85 14.14 3.96 -6.77
CA VAL A 85 13.68 2.85 -5.92
C VAL A 85 14.55 2.73 -4.67
N ASP A 86 15.88 2.83 -4.81
CA ASP A 86 16.81 2.80 -3.68
C ASP A 86 16.53 3.95 -2.70
N CYS A 87 16.18 5.13 -3.21
CA CYS A 87 15.78 6.27 -2.38
C CYS A 87 14.45 6.02 -1.65
N PHE A 88 13.49 5.36 -2.28
CA PHE A 88 12.21 5.05 -1.62
C PHE A 88 12.40 4.12 -0.42
N PHE A 89 13.35 3.20 -0.48
CA PHE A 89 13.57 2.20 0.56
C PHE A 89 14.75 2.51 1.50
N ARG A 90 15.37 3.68 1.36
CA ARG A 90 16.49 4.10 2.22
C ARG A 90 16.02 5.16 3.21
N ILE A 91 16.23 4.90 4.50
CA ILE A 91 16.05 5.91 5.54
C ILE A 91 17.16 6.96 5.32
N PRO A 92 16.80 8.27 5.23
CA PRO A 92 17.81 9.32 5.07
C PRO A 92 18.78 9.37 6.26
N GLU A 93 20.04 9.68 6.00
CA GLU A 93 21.08 9.84 7.02
C GLU A 93 20.65 10.87 8.08
N GLY A 94 20.80 10.52 9.36
CA GLY A 94 20.40 11.33 10.50
C GLY A 94 18.91 11.22 10.87
N TYR A 95 18.15 10.33 10.20
CA TYR A 95 16.74 10.07 10.50
C TYR A 95 16.46 8.61 10.88
N GLU A 96 17.52 7.86 11.22
CA GLU A 96 17.43 6.42 11.55
C GLU A 96 16.50 6.16 12.73
N GLU A 97 16.48 7.05 13.73
CA GLU A 97 15.61 6.94 14.91
C GLU A 97 14.11 7.03 14.59
N HIS A 98 13.77 7.59 13.43
CA HIS A 98 12.39 7.72 13.00
C HIS A 98 11.87 6.50 12.24
N GLY A 99 12.76 5.59 11.82
CA GLY A 99 12.41 4.38 11.07
C GLY A 99 11.69 4.63 9.74
N ARG A 100 11.82 5.86 9.16
CA ARG A 100 11.06 6.26 7.98
C ARG A 100 11.93 6.62 6.78
N ALA A 101 11.63 5.97 5.65
CA ALA A 101 12.11 6.36 4.34
C ALA A 101 11.08 7.26 3.61
N LEU A 102 11.26 7.48 2.31
CA LEU A 102 10.33 8.28 1.51
C LEU A 102 9.00 7.53 1.27
N GLY A 103 8.02 7.80 2.12
CA GLY A 103 6.68 7.19 2.05
C GLY A 103 6.56 5.81 2.71
N TRP A 104 7.64 5.27 3.29
CA TRP A 104 7.64 3.95 3.91
C TRP A 104 8.04 3.99 5.37
N ASP A 105 7.46 3.10 6.14
CA ASP A 105 7.73 2.85 7.55
C ASP A 105 8.47 1.52 7.67
N PHE A 106 9.68 1.54 8.23
CA PHE A 106 10.49 0.36 8.50
C PHE A 106 10.46 -0.07 9.96
N ASP A 107 9.88 0.75 10.83
CA ASP A 107 9.70 0.48 12.26
C ASP A 107 8.29 -0.06 12.58
N GLY A 108 7.51 -0.31 11.54
CA GLY A 108 6.15 -0.81 11.66
C GLY A 108 6.07 -2.24 12.21
N THR A 109 5.12 -2.48 13.11
CA THR A 109 4.80 -3.83 13.61
C THR A 109 4.00 -4.60 12.56
N ASN A 110 4.68 -5.23 11.61
CA ASN A 110 4.06 -5.91 10.46
C ASN A 110 3.98 -7.44 10.61
N GLY A 111 4.40 -7.99 11.76
CA GLY A 111 4.45 -9.41 12.04
C GLY A 111 5.84 -9.86 12.46
N ASP A 112 5.92 -10.76 13.42
CA ASP A 112 7.17 -11.19 14.05
C ASP A 112 8.00 -12.16 13.18
N LEU A 113 7.39 -12.75 12.14
CA LEU A 113 8.03 -13.68 11.21
C LEU A 113 8.55 -13.00 9.93
N LEU A 114 8.29 -11.71 9.74
CA LEU A 114 8.89 -10.94 8.65
C LEU A 114 10.31 -10.48 9.00
N SER A 115 11.06 -10.09 7.98
CA SER A 115 12.47 -9.70 8.12
C SER A 115 12.64 -8.45 8.97
N PRO A 116 13.39 -8.49 10.09
CA PRO A 116 13.56 -7.32 10.96
C PRO A 116 14.20 -6.15 10.22
N ASN A 117 13.63 -4.94 10.33
CA ASN A 117 14.13 -3.70 9.72
C ASN A 117 14.25 -3.74 8.17
N ARG A 118 13.61 -4.71 7.53
CA ARG A 118 13.65 -4.89 6.07
C ARG A 118 12.26 -4.87 5.43
N VAL A 119 11.24 -4.61 6.23
CA VAL A 119 9.86 -4.50 5.76
C VAL A 119 9.50 -3.05 5.54
N ALA A 120 9.37 -2.65 4.28
CA ALA A 120 8.84 -1.35 3.91
C ALA A 120 7.31 -1.41 3.97
N SER A 121 6.70 -0.68 4.89
CA SER A 121 5.25 -0.76 5.11
C SER A 121 4.56 0.59 5.08
N HIS A 122 3.26 0.58 4.85
CA HIS A 122 2.38 1.73 5.09
C HIS A 122 1.00 1.27 5.52
N THR A 123 0.38 2.05 6.40
CA THR A 123 -0.96 1.75 6.92
C THR A 123 -1.91 2.90 6.66
N GLY A 124 -3.16 2.58 6.30
CA GLY A 124 -4.24 3.55 6.20
C GLY A 124 -5.10 3.59 7.47
N TYR A 125 -5.55 4.78 7.83
CA TYR A 125 -6.44 4.97 8.98
C TYR A 125 -7.72 4.13 8.86
N THR A 126 -8.27 4.01 7.66
CA THR A 126 -9.49 3.24 7.38
C THR A 126 -9.33 1.73 7.58
N GLY A 127 -8.10 1.23 7.67
CA GLY A 127 -7.82 -0.17 7.95
C GLY A 127 -6.95 -0.88 6.92
N THR A 128 -6.61 -0.23 5.82
CA THR A 128 -5.76 -0.78 4.77
C THR A 128 -4.29 -0.87 5.21
N SER A 129 -3.52 -1.76 4.60
CA SER A 129 -2.08 -1.83 4.75
C SER A 129 -1.41 -2.50 3.55
N ILE A 130 -0.14 -2.15 3.36
CA ILE A 130 0.80 -2.81 2.48
C ILE A 130 2.09 -3.03 3.26
N ALA A 131 2.69 -4.20 3.12
CA ALA A 131 4.01 -4.54 3.65
C ALA A 131 4.80 -5.25 2.55
N ILE A 132 6.00 -4.75 2.28
CA ILE A 132 6.93 -5.30 1.30
C ILE A 132 8.15 -5.77 2.07
N ASP A 133 8.33 -7.07 2.21
CA ASP A 133 9.52 -7.65 2.80
C ASP A 133 10.58 -7.80 1.71
N LEU A 134 11.65 -7.01 1.84
CA LEU A 134 12.69 -6.91 0.83
C LEU A 134 13.62 -8.13 0.80
N ASP A 135 13.74 -8.86 1.90
CA ASP A 135 14.61 -10.04 2.02
C ASP A 135 13.85 -11.32 1.63
N LEU A 136 12.61 -11.49 2.09
CA LEU A 136 11.75 -12.61 1.68
C LEU A 136 11.21 -12.46 0.25
N GLY A 137 11.29 -11.27 -0.33
CA GLY A 137 10.77 -11.01 -1.66
C GLY A 137 9.25 -11.11 -1.75
N VAL A 138 8.52 -10.80 -0.68
CA VAL A 138 7.07 -10.92 -0.60
C VAL A 138 6.39 -9.58 -0.36
N THR A 139 5.22 -9.41 -0.94
CA THR A 139 4.33 -8.27 -0.66
C THR A 139 3.01 -8.75 -0.09
N ILE A 140 2.60 -8.15 1.01
CA ILE A 140 1.33 -8.43 1.68
C ILE A 140 0.45 -7.19 1.60
N ILE A 141 -0.69 -7.31 0.93
CA ILE A 141 -1.68 -6.25 0.75
C ILE A 141 -2.95 -6.65 1.48
N LEU A 142 -3.34 -5.89 2.49
CA LEU A 142 -4.55 -6.14 3.27
C LEU A 142 -5.48 -4.93 3.17
N LEU A 143 -6.58 -5.09 2.43
CA LEU A 143 -7.58 -4.06 2.24
C LEU A 143 -8.79 -4.34 3.12
N THR A 144 -8.76 -3.82 4.35
CA THR A 144 -9.86 -3.90 5.30
C THR A 144 -10.47 -2.52 5.54
N ASN A 145 -11.67 -2.49 6.09
CA ASN A 145 -12.33 -1.27 6.54
C ASN A 145 -12.79 -1.43 7.99
N ARG A 146 -12.12 -0.70 8.91
CA ARG A 146 -12.44 -0.71 10.34
C ARG A 146 -13.42 0.40 10.74
N VAL A 147 -13.58 1.42 9.89
CA VAL A 147 -14.33 2.65 10.26
C VAL A 147 -15.80 2.63 9.86
N HIS A 148 -16.23 1.66 9.04
CA HIS A 148 -17.63 1.55 8.63
C HIS A 148 -18.33 0.38 9.35
N PRO A 149 -19.58 0.54 9.82
CA PRO A 149 -20.33 1.81 9.96
C PRO A 149 -19.83 2.66 11.13
N LYS A 150 -19.05 2.08 12.05
CA LYS A 150 -18.46 2.74 13.22
C LYS A 150 -17.01 2.33 13.39
N ASP A 151 -16.16 3.27 13.74
CA ASP A 151 -14.77 2.97 14.09
C ASP A 151 -14.71 2.08 15.35
N ARG A 152 -14.20 0.87 15.17
CA ARG A 152 -14.01 -0.12 16.25
C ARG A 152 -12.53 -0.27 16.64
N GLY A 153 -11.62 0.47 16.02
CA GLY A 153 -10.18 0.33 16.25
C GLY A 153 -9.61 -1.02 15.83
N GLY A 154 -8.42 -1.32 16.33
CA GLY A 154 -7.95 -2.70 16.51
C GLY A 154 -7.53 -3.52 15.28
N VAL A 155 -7.19 -2.92 14.12
CA VAL A 155 -6.77 -3.70 12.93
C VAL A 155 -5.31 -4.16 12.99
N ALA A 156 -4.48 -3.64 13.89
CA ALA A 156 -3.06 -4.00 13.98
C ALA A 156 -2.86 -5.51 14.21
N ARG A 157 -3.61 -6.11 15.13
CA ARG A 157 -3.55 -7.56 15.38
C ARG A 157 -3.87 -8.39 14.14
N THR A 158 -4.84 -7.95 13.35
CA THR A 158 -5.20 -8.64 12.09
C THR A 158 -4.07 -8.54 11.07
N ARG A 159 -3.44 -7.36 10.94
CA ARG A 159 -2.29 -7.16 10.06
C ARG A 159 -1.15 -8.10 10.42
N ASN A 160 -0.73 -8.11 11.70
CA ASN A 160 0.34 -8.99 12.19
C ASN A 160 0.00 -10.47 11.98
N GLY A 161 -1.24 -10.88 12.29
CA GLY A 161 -1.66 -12.26 12.10
C GLY A 161 -1.60 -12.71 10.64
N VAL A 162 -2.10 -11.89 9.71
CA VAL A 162 -2.02 -12.18 8.27
C VAL A 162 -0.57 -12.25 7.81
N SER A 163 0.27 -11.29 8.21
CA SER A 163 1.69 -11.27 7.83
C SER A 163 2.44 -12.49 8.34
N ASN A 164 2.21 -12.90 9.58
CA ASN A 164 2.83 -14.10 10.14
C ASN A 164 2.37 -15.37 9.42
N ILE A 165 1.09 -15.49 9.08
CA ILE A 165 0.58 -16.64 8.31
C ILE A 165 1.23 -16.71 6.93
N VAL A 166 1.35 -15.57 6.24
CA VAL A 166 1.99 -15.51 4.92
C VAL A 166 3.46 -15.87 5.03
N ALA A 167 4.21 -15.29 5.99
CA ALA A 167 5.62 -15.61 6.19
C ALA A 167 5.85 -17.09 6.49
N ALA A 168 5.04 -17.68 7.38
CA ALA A 168 5.12 -19.11 7.71
C ALA A 168 4.78 -20.05 6.54
N ALA A 169 4.09 -19.57 5.52
CA ALA A 169 3.74 -20.36 4.33
C ALA A 169 4.82 -20.30 3.22
N LEU A 170 5.89 -19.54 3.42
CA LEU A 170 6.99 -19.39 2.45
C LEU A 170 8.14 -20.40 2.68
N GLU A 171 8.08 -21.21 3.71
CA GLU A 171 9.06 -22.25 4.07
C GLU A 171 8.99 -23.50 3.18
#